data_f71d3e6f5f0755eae33687367f9aabe0
#
_entry.id   f71d3e6f5f0755eae33687367f9aabe0
#
_cell.length_a   1.000
_cell.length_b   1.000
_cell.length_c   1.000
_cell.angle_alpha   90.00
_cell.angle_beta   90.00
_cell.angle_gamma   90.00
#
_symmetry.space_group_name_H-M   'P 1'
#
loop_
_entity.id
_entity.type
_entity.pdbx_description
1 polymer ?
#
loop_
_entity_poly.entity_id
_entity_poly.type
_entity_poly.pdbx_seq_one_letter_code
_entity_poly.pdbx_strand_id
1 'polypeptide(L)'
;MEIHQVNAKQGLQWILSGFYLFAKAPLPWVFVCFTLMLVAMTIALIPMLGQFIFTLISPVFLAGIMMGCKDMEQGKTLEIAHLFAAFKHNAASLITIGGIYLIGQVLILGLVMLIGGSQMTDMMLYGKRVDETQLMGVMSSFLTSILLALTLSIPLMMASWFSPLLVVFHDIEPIPAMQKSFFACLKNIIPFQIYGIVLIILTIISVMPYGVGLVVLIPTIFASIYVSYKDIFLKEPIRFKNTNNQPDFQKANWSNSDDESSSNDNHKKTETAASAETTLKEPDELVECAQCHLRIPRHEAITDKEHFYCSNKHREQHQATQQSTE
;
A
#
# COMPACT_ATOMS: atom_id res chain seq x y z
N MET A 1 -14.63 -7.76 -7.08
CA MET A 1 -13.57 -7.36 -6.13
C MET A 1 -14.23 -6.55 -5.04
N GLU A 2 -14.18 -7.02 -3.81
CA GLU A 2 -14.79 -6.37 -2.65
C GLU A 2 -13.82 -5.38 -2.00
N ILE A 3 -14.36 -4.28 -1.47
CA ILE A 3 -13.58 -3.29 -0.73
C ILE A 3 -13.74 -3.63 0.75
N HIS A 4 -12.62 -3.98 1.41
CA HIS A 4 -12.62 -4.28 2.83
C HIS A 4 -12.43 -3.01 3.66
N GLN A 5 -13.14 -2.95 4.78
CA GLN A 5 -12.90 -1.92 5.79
C GLN A 5 -11.84 -2.44 6.76
N VAL A 6 -10.84 -1.62 7.02
CA VAL A 6 -9.72 -1.97 7.89
C VAL A 6 -9.71 -1.10 9.14
N ASN A 7 -9.01 -1.57 10.17
CA ASN A 7 -8.96 -0.88 11.46
C ASN A 7 -8.11 0.40 11.38
N ALA A 8 -8.41 1.39 12.21
CA ALA A 8 -7.67 2.65 12.32
C ALA A 8 -6.15 2.48 12.48
N LYS A 9 -5.71 1.46 13.23
CA LYS A 9 -4.29 1.14 13.46
C LYS A 9 -3.54 0.74 12.19
N GLN A 10 -4.26 0.30 11.14
CA GLN A 10 -3.63 -0.14 9.89
C GLN A 10 -2.93 1.02 9.16
N GLY A 11 -3.39 2.25 9.32
CA GLY A 11 -2.70 3.42 8.75
C GLY A 11 -1.24 3.53 9.16
N LEU A 12 -0.91 3.25 10.42
CA LEU A 12 0.48 3.18 10.90
C LEU A 12 1.19 1.92 10.41
N GLN A 13 0.50 0.79 10.38
CA GLN A 13 1.08 -0.48 9.94
C GLN A 13 1.47 -0.46 8.46
N TRP A 14 0.73 0.27 7.61
CA TRP A 14 1.10 0.44 6.19
C TRP A 14 2.47 1.10 6.03
N ILE A 15 2.77 2.11 6.86
CA ILE A 15 4.08 2.79 6.84
C ILE A 15 5.18 1.84 7.33
N LEU A 16 4.95 1.15 8.44
CA LEU A 16 5.93 0.20 9.02
C LEU A 16 6.24 -0.95 8.06
N SER A 17 5.19 -1.53 7.44
CA SER A 17 5.36 -2.60 6.46
C SER A 17 6.00 -2.09 5.16
N GLY A 18 5.68 -0.86 4.74
CA GLY A 18 6.33 -0.20 3.61
C GLY A 18 7.82 0.04 3.88
N PHE A 19 8.17 0.52 5.06
CA PHE A 19 9.56 0.67 5.48
C PHE A 19 10.30 -0.69 5.51
N TYR A 20 9.65 -1.74 5.99
CA TYR A 20 10.23 -3.08 5.97
C TYR A 20 10.48 -3.59 4.54
N LEU A 21 9.57 -3.32 3.61
CA LEU A 21 9.74 -3.66 2.19
C LEU A 21 10.92 -2.88 1.57
N PHE A 22 11.07 -1.59 1.89
CA PHE A 22 12.23 -0.80 1.51
C PHE A 22 13.53 -1.37 2.11
N ALA A 23 13.55 -1.69 3.41
CA ALA A 23 14.74 -2.15 4.13
C ALA A 23 15.29 -3.49 3.61
N LYS A 24 14.48 -4.31 2.93
CA LYS A 24 14.94 -5.55 2.28
C LYS A 24 15.91 -5.31 1.12
N ALA A 25 15.73 -4.24 0.37
CA ALA A 25 16.55 -3.95 -0.79
C ALA A 25 16.72 -2.41 -0.95
N PRO A 26 17.42 -1.73 0.00
CA PRO A 26 17.46 -0.27 0.02
C PRO A 26 18.13 0.33 -1.21
N LEU A 27 19.23 -0.27 -1.70
CA LEU A 27 19.95 0.24 -2.88
C LEU A 27 19.09 0.21 -4.15
N PRO A 28 18.46 -0.90 -4.55
CA PRO A 28 17.52 -0.92 -5.68
C PRO A 28 16.42 0.15 -5.57
N TRP A 29 15.84 0.33 -4.39
CA TRP A 29 14.82 1.35 -4.16
C TRP A 29 15.34 2.77 -4.40
N VAL A 30 16.54 3.08 -3.86
CA VAL A 30 17.17 4.39 -4.06
C VAL A 30 17.44 4.62 -5.56
N PHE A 31 17.95 3.63 -6.29
CA PHE A 31 18.17 3.75 -7.73
C PHE A 31 16.90 3.97 -8.53
N VAL A 32 15.80 3.26 -8.23
CA VAL A 32 14.50 3.45 -8.89
C VAL A 32 13.95 4.85 -8.62
N CYS A 33 13.96 5.31 -7.36
CA CYS A 33 13.48 6.65 -7.00
C CYS A 33 14.36 7.75 -7.58
N PHE A 34 15.68 7.57 -7.60
CA PHE A 34 16.61 8.51 -8.21
C PHE A 34 16.39 8.62 -9.73
N THR A 35 16.20 7.48 -10.41
CA THR A 35 15.88 7.45 -11.84
C THR A 35 14.55 8.16 -12.11
N LEU A 36 13.51 7.91 -11.30
CA LEU A 36 12.23 8.62 -11.42
C LEU A 36 12.41 10.14 -11.25
N MET A 37 13.21 10.56 -10.26
CA MET A 37 13.53 11.97 -10.04
C MET A 37 14.25 12.59 -11.24
N LEU A 38 15.23 11.89 -11.83
CA LEU A 38 15.93 12.36 -13.04
C LEU A 38 14.96 12.52 -14.22
N VAL A 39 14.07 11.55 -14.43
CA VAL A 39 13.04 11.61 -15.47
C VAL A 39 12.12 12.82 -15.23
N ALA A 40 11.65 13.01 -14.00
CA ALA A 40 10.80 14.14 -13.64
C ALA A 40 11.52 15.49 -13.87
N MET A 41 12.79 15.61 -13.47
CA MET A 41 13.60 16.81 -13.70
C MET A 41 13.81 17.08 -15.19
N THR A 42 14.08 16.04 -15.99
CA THR A 42 14.25 16.17 -17.45
C THR A 42 12.97 16.69 -18.11
N ILE A 43 11.82 16.16 -17.72
CA ILE A 43 10.52 16.59 -18.23
C ILE A 43 10.22 18.04 -17.76
N ALA A 44 10.58 18.39 -16.53
CA ALA A 44 10.39 19.73 -15.98
C ALA A 44 11.19 20.83 -16.71
N LEU A 45 12.24 20.45 -17.48
CA LEU A 45 12.98 21.41 -18.31
C LEU A 45 12.13 21.97 -19.46
N ILE A 46 11.01 21.33 -19.80
CA ILE A 46 10.07 21.82 -20.81
C ILE A 46 9.15 22.85 -20.13
N PRO A 47 9.32 24.17 -20.38
CA PRO A 47 8.52 25.20 -19.71
C PRO A 47 7.03 24.99 -19.97
N MET A 48 6.21 25.17 -18.94
CA MET A 48 4.74 25.05 -18.90
C MET A 48 4.21 23.64 -19.26
N LEU A 49 4.75 22.95 -20.26
CA LEU A 49 4.26 21.64 -20.71
C LEU A 49 4.76 20.47 -19.86
N GLY A 50 5.96 20.60 -19.26
CA GLY A 50 6.58 19.52 -18.51
C GLY A 50 5.71 19.01 -17.36
N GLN A 51 5.12 19.90 -16.58
CA GLN A 51 4.22 19.54 -15.49
C GLN A 51 2.98 18.78 -15.97
N PHE A 52 2.40 19.20 -17.08
CA PHE A 52 1.24 18.51 -17.68
C PHE A 52 1.62 17.11 -18.18
N ILE A 53 2.75 17.00 -18.89
CA ILE A 53 3.27 15.72 -19.38
C ILE A 53 3.54 14.78 -18.20
N PHE A 54 4.23 15.26 -17.16
CA PHE A 54 4.54 14.44 -15.99
C PHE A 54 3.28 13.98 -15.27
N THR A 55 2.29 14.87 -15.08
CA THR A 55 1.00 14.51 -14.47
C THR A 55 0.28 13.43 -15.27
N LEU A 56 0.33 13.51 -16.60
CA LEU A 56 -0.31 12.56 -17.51
C LEU A 56 0.29 11.16 -17.40
N ILE A 57 1.63 11.07 -17.29
CA ILE A 57 2.35 9.77 -17.29
C ILE A 57 2.66 9.25 -15.88
N SER A 58 2.47 10.05 -14.83
CA SER A 58 2.77 9.64 -13.44
C SER A 58 2.04 8.37 -12.99
N PRO A 59 0.77 8.07 -13.40
CA PRO A 59 0.14 6.80 -13.04
C PRO A 59 0.84 5.58 -13.66
N VAL A 60 1.50 5.75 -14.82
CA VAL A 60 2.26 4.68 -15.47
C VAL A 60 3.50 4.33 -14.66
N PHE A 61 4.23 5.35 -14.20
CA PHE A 61 5.39 5.13 -13.33
C PHE A 61 5.00 4.51 -11.99
N LEU A 62 3.91 4.98 -11.39
CA LEU A 62 3.39 4.41 -10.14
C LEU A 62 3.03 2.93 -10.34
N ALA A 63 2.30 2.59 -11.40
CA ALA A 63 1.95 1.21 -11.72
C ALA A 63 3.19 0.32 -11.91
N GLY A 64 4.23 0.83 -12.59
CA GLY A 64 5.49 0.13 -12.77
C GLY A 64 6.21 -0.17 -11.45
N ILE A 65 6.28 0.81 -10.55
CA ILE A 65 6.83 0.61 -9.19
C ILE A 65 6.02 -0.44 -8.43
N MET A 66 4.69 -0.44 -8.54
CA MET A 66 3.82 -1.41 -7.88
C MET A 66 4.05 -2.84 -8.41
N MET A 67 4.31 -2.99 -9.73
CA MET A 67 4.74 -4.29 -10.30
C MET A 67 6.06 -4.75 -9.67
N GLY A 68 7.02 -3.85 -9.49
CA GLY A 68 8.27 -4.13 -8.78
C GLY A 68 8.04 -4.56 -7.33
N CYS A 69 7.12 -3.94 -6.60
CA CYS A 69 6.73 -4.36 -5.23
C CYS A 69 6.19 -5.80 -5.21
N LYS A 70 5.35 -6.15 -6.18
CA LYS A 70 4.81 -7.51 -6.32
C LYS A 70 5.92 -8.54 -6.59
N ASP A 71 6.86 -8.21 -7.46
CA ASP A 71 8.00 -9.08 -7.76
C ASP A 71 8.93 -9.24 -6.54
N MET A 72 9.16 -8.18 -5.76
CA MET A 72 9.90 -8.26 -4.49
C MET A 72 9.22 -9.18 -3.47
N GLU A 73 7.91 -9.16 -3.38
CA GLU A 73 7.15 -10.06 -2.51
C GLU A 73 7.34 -11.52 -2.93
N GLN A 74 7.46 -11.79 -4.23
CA GLN A 74 7.74 -13.12 -4.78
C GLN A 74 9.22 -13.56 -4.63
N GLY A 75 10.07 -12.71 -4.03
CA GLY A 75 11.49 -12.98 -3.81
C GLY A 75 12.40 -12.58 -4.98
N LYS A 76 11.88 -11.85 -5.97
CA LYS A 76 12.70 -11.27 -7.05
C LYS A 76 13.32 -9.94 -6.62
N THR A 77 14.31 -9.47 -7.35
CA THR A 77 14.95 -8.18 -7.12
C THR A 77 14.17 -7.05 -7.78
N LEU A 78 14.12 -5.88 -7.11
CA LEU A 78 13.61 -4.66 -7.71
C LEU A 78 14.65 -4.13 -8.71
N GLU A 79 14.21 -3.83 -9.92
CA GLU A 79 15.08 -3.32 -11.00
C GLU A 79 14.54 -1.98 -11.54
N ILE A 80 15.43 -1.15 -12.11
CA ILE A 80 15.04 0.09 -12.78
C ILE A 80 14.06 -0.19 -13.94
N ALA A 81 14.16 -1.37 -14.56
CA ALA A 81 13.26 -1.80 -15.63
C ALA A 81 11.79 -1.82 -15.21
N HIS A 82 11.49 -2.07 -13.92
CA HIS A 82 10.12 -2.05 -13.40
C HIS A 82 9.48 -0.66 -13.53
N LEU A 83 10.26 0.42 -13.42
CA LEU A 83 9.74 1.78 -13.60
C LEU A 83 9.05 1.98 -14.96
N PHE A 84 9.55 1.27 -15.98
CA PHE A 84 9.02 1.35 -17.35
C PHE A 84 8.15 0.15 -17.74
N ALA A 85 7.94 -0.81 -16.85
CA ALA A 85 7.21 -2.05 -17.16
C ALA A 85 5.76 -1.78 -17.57
N ALA A 86 5.08 -0.86 -16.90
CA ALA A 86 3.69 -0.51 -17.18
C ALA A 86 3.49 0.22 -18.53
N PHE A 87 4.54 0.77 -19.14
CA PHE A 87 4.45 1.30 -20.52
C PHE A 87 4.21 0.22 -21.57
N LYS A 88 4.59 -1.02 -21.28
CA LYS A 88 4.37 -2.18 -22.15
C LYS A 88 2.99 -2.81 -21.94
N HIS A 89 2.37 -2.54 -20.79
CA HIS A 89 1.10 -3.12 -20.37
C HIS A 89 0.17 -1.99 -19.91
N ASN A 90 -1.03 -1.90 -20.46
CA ASN A 90 -2.08 -0.99 -20.02
C ASN A 90 -1.72 0.52 -20.02
N ALA A 91 -0.69 0.95 -20.78
CA ALA A 91 -0.25 2.34 -20.80
C ALA A 91 -1.38 3.31 -21.16
N ALA A 92 -2.20 2.98 -22.18
CA ALA A 92 -3.31 3.83 -22.59
C ALA A 92 -4.32 4.06 -21.46
N SER A 93 -4.70 3.01 -20.72
CA SER A 93 -5.63 3.10 -19.59
C SER A 93 -5.03 3.92 -18.43
N LEU A 94 -3.74 3.77 -18.15
CA LEU A 94 -3.04 4.52 -17.12
C LEU A 94 -2.89 6.00 -17.49
N ILE A 95 -2.57 6.31 -18.75
CA ILE A 95 -2.53 7.68 -19.28
C ILE A 95 -3.93 8.32 -19.23
N THR A 96 -4.98 7.55 -19.49
CA THR A 96 -6.36 8.04 -19.34
C THR A 96 -6.66 8.47 -17.92
N ILE A 97 -6.21 7.71 -16.89
CA ILE A 97 -6.33 8.12 -15.49
C ILE A 97 -5.60 9.45 -15.24
N GLY A 98 -4.36 9.58 -15.74
CA GLY A 98 -3.59 10.82 -15.64
C GLY A 98 -4.28 11.99 -16.34
N GLY A 99 -4.91 11.75 -17.50
CA GLY A 99 -5.69 12.75 -18.25
C GLY A 99 -6.93 13.21 -17.51
N ILE A 100 -7.72 12.28 -16.94
CA ILE A 100 -8.91 12.63 -16.13
C ILE A 100 -8.48 13.44 -14.89
N TYR A 101 -7.40 13.03 -14.22
CA TYR A 101 -6.84 13.75 -13.08
C TYR A 101 -6.39 15.16 -13.48
N LEU A 102 -5.68 15.29 -14.60
CA LEU A 102 -5.21 16.58 -15.12
C LEU A 102 -6.38 17.52 -15.46
N ILE A 103 -7.38 17.02 -16.17
CA ILE A 103 -8.58 17.81 -16.50
C ILE A 103 -9.27 18.25 -15.21
N GLY A 104 -9.43 17.36 -14.24
CA GLY A 104 -9.98 17.69 -12.92
C GLY A 104 -9.21 18.82 -12.22
N GLN A 105 -7.88 18.76 -12.20
CA GLN A 105 -7.03 19.80 -11.59
C GLN A 105 -7.16 21.14 -12.32
N VAL A 106 -7.20 21.15 -13.66
CA VAL A 106 -7.39 22.38 -14.46
C VAL A 106 -8.77 23.00 -14.17
N LEU A 107 -9.83 22.20 -14.09
CA LEU A 107 -11.16 22.68 -13.74
C LEU A 107 -11.23 23.25 -12.32
N ILE A 108 -10.59 22.60 -11.36
CA ILE A 108 -10.50 23.09 -9.97
C ILE A 108 -9.77 24.43 -9.93
N LEU A 109 -8.61 24.54 -10.61
CA LEU A 109 -7.85 25.78 -10.68
C LEU A 109 -8.68 26.91 -11.33
N GLY A 110 -9.37 26.62 -12.43
CA GLY A 110 -10.25 27.58 -13.10
C GLY A 110 -11.37 28.08 -12.18
N LEU A 111 -12.00 27.18 -11.42
CA LEU A 111 -13.05 27.51 -10.47
C LEU A 111 -12.50 28.37 -9.29
N VAL A 112 -11.33 28.02 -8.78
CA VAL A 112 -10.64 28.78 -7.72
C VAL A 112 -10.31 30.19 -8.20
N MET A 113 -9.83 30.35 -9.45
CA MET A 113 -9.57 31.68 -10.04
C MET A 113 -10.85 32.48 -10.24
N LEU A 114 -11.94 31.82 -10.63
CA LEU A 114 -13.24 32.49 -10.84
C LEU A 114 -13.80 33.03 -9.50
N ILE A 115 -13.68 32.28 -8.42
CA ILE A 115 -14.22 32.64 -7.09
C ILE A 115 -13.26 33.56 -6.32
N GLY A 116 -11.92 33.35 -6.47
CA GLY A 116 -10.88 34.14 -5.81
C GLY A 116 -10.80 35.61 -6.24
N GLY A 117 -11.51 35.93 -7.34
CA GLY A 117 -11.55 37.30 -7.88
C GLY A 117 -10.27 37.73 -8.60
N SER A 118 -10.33 38.96 -9.18
CA SER A 118 -9.23 39.49 -9.99
C SER A 118 -7.91 39.66 -9.19
N GLN A 119 -7.99 39.95 -7.91
CA GLN A 119 -6.81 40.16 -7.06
C GLN A 119 -6.01 38.88 -6.87
N MET A 120 -6.69 37.73 -6.69
CA MET A 120 -6.02 36.43 -6.58
C MET A 120 -5.45 36.01 -7.94
N THR A 121 -6.16 36.27 -9.02
CA THR A 121 -5.68 36.02 -10.38
C THR A 121 -4.43 36.85 -10.67
N ASP A 122 -4.45 38.13 -10.33
CA ASP A 122 -3.32 39.06 -10.50
C ASP A 122 -2.10 38.61 -9.70
N MET A 123 -2.29 38.14 -8.46
CA MET A 123 -1.21 37.60 -7.62
C MET A 123 -0.63 36.31 -8.20
N MET A 124 -1.46 35.38 -8.62
CA MET A 124 -1.01 34.06 -9.13
C MET A 124 -0.41 34.13 -10.54
N LEU A 125 -1.00 34.93 -11.45
CA LEU A 125 -0.55 34.98 -12.85
C LEU A 125 0.49 36.05 -13.09
N TYR A 126 0.42 37.22 -12.38
CA TYR A 126 1.27 38.36 -12.64
C TYR A 126 2.21 38.69 -11.47
N GLY A 127 2.16 37.95 -10.36
CA GLY A 127 3.03 38.14 -9.19
C GLY A 127 2.86 39.50 -8.51
N LYS A 128 1.71 40.18 -8.66
CA LYS A 128 1.46 41.49 -8.06
C LYS A 128 1.40 41.35 -6.53
N ARG A 129 2.03 42.33 -5.83
CA ARG A 129 1.95 42.41 -4.37
C ARG A 129 0.64 43.09 -3.96
N VAL A 130 0.04 42.63 -2.89
CA VAL A 130 -1.20 43.15 -2.32
C VAL A 130 -0.85 44.26 -1.34
N ASP A 131 -1.52 45.41 -1.42
CA ASP A 131 -1.39 46.51 -0.47
C ASP A 131 -1.95 46.14 0.91
N GLU A 132 -1.31 46.58 1.98
CA GLU A 132 -1.69 46.29 3.37
C GLU A 132 -3.16 46.67 3.69
N THR A 133 -3.69 47.71 3.05
CA THR A 133 -5.08 48.17 3.22
C THR A 133 -6.12 47.22 2.63
N GLN A 134 -5.74 46.38 1.64
CA GLN A 134 -6.63 45.42 0.98
C GLN A 134 -6.50 44.02 1.57
N LEU A 135 -5.56 43.80 2.49
CA LEU A 135 -5.16 42.49 3.01
C LEU A 135 -6.34 41.72 3.64
N MET A 136 -7.22 42.38 4.38
CA MET A 136 -8.38 41.73 5.02
C MET A 136 -9.41 41.21 4.01
N GLY A 137 -9.71 41.98 2.97
CA GLY A 137 -10.66 41.53 1.91
C GLY A 137 -10.09 40.40 1.07
N VAL A 138 -8.79 40.44 0.77
CA VAL A 138 -8.10 39.40 0.04
C VAL A 138 -7.98 38.13 0.89
N MET A 139 -7.79 38.25 2.20
CA MET A 139 -7.64 37.12 3.10
C MET A 139 -8.89 36.23 3.14
N SER A 140 -10.11 36.79 3.19
CA SER A 140 -11.34 36.03 3.19
C SER A 140 -11.57 35.30 1.87
N SER A 141 -11.32 35.97 0.73
CA SER A 141 -11.41 35.37 -0.59
C SER A 141 -10.37 34.27 -0.79
N PHE A 142 -9.14 34.47 -0.26
CA PHE A 142 -8.06 33.50 -0.30
C PHE A 142 -8.39 32.23 0.51
N LEU A 143 -8.89 32.39 1.74
CA LEU A 143 -9.31 31.25 2.59
C LEU A 143 -10.46 30.46 1.93
N THR A 144 -11.44 31.15 1.37
CA THR A 144 -12.57 30.50 0.66
C THR A 144 -12.06 29.71 -0.55
N SER A 145 -11.14 30.28 -1.33
CA SER A 145 -10.56 29.66 -2.51
C SER A 145 -9.71 28.44 -2.16
N ILE A 146 -8.91 28.51 -1.09
CA ILE A 146 -8.14 27.36 -0.59
C ILE A 146 -9.08 26.26 -0.11
N LEU A 147 -10.09 26.60 0.68
CA LEU A 147 -11.06 25.63 1.19
C LEU A 147 -11.79 24.90 0.05
N LEU A 148 -12.20 25.66 -0.98
CA LEU A 148 -12.81 25.10 -2.17
C LEU A 148 -11.84 24.18 -2.93
N ALA A 149 -10.60 24.65 -3.15
CA ALA A 149 -9.56 23.84 -3.79
C ALA A 149 -9.32 22.52 -3.08
N LEU A 150 -9.18 22.56 -1.75
CA LEU A 150 -8.99 21.35 -0.94
C LEU A 150 -10.22 20.41 -1.02
N THR A 151 -11.42 20.98 -0.88
CA THR A 151 -12.68 20.19 -0.89
C THR A 151 -12.85 19.44 -2.22
N LEU A 152 -12.49 20.04 -3.35
CA LEU A 152 -12.60 19.42 -4.67
C LEU A 152 -11.40 18.52 -5.01
N SER A 153 -10.19 18.88 -4.53
CA SER A 153 -8.98 18.09 -4.82
C SER A 153 -8.93 16.77 -4.04
N ILE A 154 -9.49 16.72 -2.81
CA ILE A 154 -9.51 15.49 -2.01
C ILE A 154 -10.25 14.35 -2.71
N PRO A 155 -11.49 14.48 -3.19
CA PRO A 155 -12.18 13.43 -3.94
C PRO A 155 -11.43 12.99 -5.20
N LEU A 156 -10.84 13.93 -5.93
CA LEU A 156 -10.07 13.64 -7.12
C LEU A 156 -8.80 12.84 -6.80
N MET A 157 -8.10 13.21 -5.72
CA MET A 157 -6.95 12.46 -5.22
C MET A 157 -7.35 11.05 -4.75
N MET A 158 -8.46 10.91 -4.01
CA MET A 158 -8.98 9.60 -3.59
C MET A 158 -9.31 8.71 -4.78
N ALA A 159 -9.89 9.27 -5.85
CA ALA A 159 -10.21 8.53 -7.06
C ALA A 159 -8.95 8.04 -7.79
N SER A 160 -7.86 8.80 -7.78
CA SER A 160 -6.61 8.46 -8.47
C SER A 160 -5.65 7.59 -7.64
N TRP A 161 -5.85 7.46 -6.32
CA TRP A 161 -4.89 6.84 -5.39
C TRP A 161 -4.56 5.38 -5.72
N PHE A 162 -5.58 4.53 -5.87
CA PHE A 162 -5.42 3.10 -6.17
C PHE A 162 -5.72 2.75 -7.63
N SER A 163 -6.24 3.69 -8.43
CA SER A 163 -6.67 3.39 -9.78
C SER A 163 -5.55 2.80 -10.66
N PRO A 164 -4.26 3.24 -10.58
CA PRO A 164 -3.20 2.61 -11.36
C PRO A 164 -2.96 1.14 -10.99
N LEU A 165 -3.10 0.79 -9.68
CA LEU A 165 -2.94 -0.58 -9.21
C LEU A 165 -4.08 -1.48 -9.68
N LEU A 166 -5.32 -0.95 -9.65
CA LEU A 166 -6.50 -1.67 -10.10
C LEU A 166 -6.45 -1.96 -11.61
N VAL A 167 -5.94 -1.00 -12.39
CA VAL A 167 -5.73 -1.20 -13.83
C VAL A 167 -4.65 -2.24 -14.10
N VAL A 168 -3.46 -2.13 -13.46
CA VAL A 168 -2.32 -2.99 -13.81
C VAL A 168 -2.44 -4.41 -13.26
N PHE A 169 -3.13 -4.60 -12.12
CA PHE A 169 -3.24 -5.93 -11.49
C PHE A 169 -4.55 -6.67 -11.80
N HIS A 170 -5.59 -5.95 -12.23
CA HIS A 170 -6.93 -6.53 -12.43
C HIS A 170 -7.55 -6.18 -13.79
N ASP A 171 -6.81 -5.51 -14.68
CA ASP A 171 -7.28 -5.08 -15.99
C ASP A 171 -8.62 -4.34 -15.98
N ILE A 172 -8.88 -3.57 -14.89
CA ILE A 172 -10.10 -2.79 -14.74
C ILE A 172 -9.97 -1.53 -15.59
N GLU A 173 -11.02 -1.17 -16.30
CA GLU A 173 -11.08 0.08 -17.08
C GLU A 173 -10.85 1.32 -16.20
N PRO A 174 -10.31 2.43 -16.74
CA PRO A 174 -9.92 3.62 -15.98
C PRO A 174 -11.02 4.20 -15.09
N ILE A 175 -12.22 4.41 -15.63
CA ILE A 175 -13.34 5.04 -14.91
C ILE A 175 -13.85 4.15 -13.76
N PRO A 176 -14.17 2.87 -13.97
CA PRO A 176 -14.49 1.95 -12.87
C PRO A 176 -13.37 1.80 -11.83
N ALA A 177 -12.09 1.84 -12.26
CA ALA A 177 -10.95 1.80 -11.34
C ALA A 177 -10.90 3.03 -10.43
N MET A 178 -11.11 4.23 -10.99
CA MET A 178 -11.19 5.49 -10.23
C MET A 178 -12.37 5.49 -9.25
N GLN A 179 -13.54 5.00 -9.67
CA GLN A 179 -14.70 4.87 -8.79
C GLN A 179 -14.42 3.93 -7.62
N LYS A 180 -13.85 2.75 -7.88
CA LYS A 180 -13.49 1.79 -6.82
C LYS A 180 -12.43 2.37 -5.87
N SER A 181 -11.43 3.08 -6.40
CA SER A 181 -10.42 3.77 -5.61
C SER A 181 -11.04 4.81 -4.67
N PHE A 182 -11.96 5.64 -5.18
CA PHE A 182 -12.67 6.63 -4.40
C PHE A 182 -13.45 6.00 -3.23
N PHE A 183 -14.28 4.98 -3.51
CA PHE A 183 -15.05 4.30 -2.46
C PHE A 183 -14.17 3.54 -1.47
N ALA A 184 -13.03 3.01 -1.89
CA ALA A 184 -12.06 2.36 -1.02
C ALA A 184 -11.45 3.35 -0.02
N CYS A 185 -11.04 4.52 -0.48
CA CYS A 185 -10.54 5.60 0.37
C CYS A 185 -11.64 6.14 1.30
N LEU A 186 -12.86 6.34 0.80
CA LEU A 186 -13.99 6.84 1.58
C LEU A 186 -14.38 5.87 2.70
N LYS A 187 -14.43 4.57 2.40
CA LYS A 187 -14.74 3.52 3.39
C LYS A 187 -13.67 3.39 4.46
N ASN A 188 -12.42 3.76 4.13
CA ASN A 188 -11.26 3.66 5.01
C ASN A 188 -10.68 5.05 5.38
N ILE A 189 -11.54 6.06 5.53
CA ILE A 189 -11.09 7.43 5.78
C ILE A 189 -10.27 7.58 7.06
N ILE A 190 -10.64 6.85 8.14
CA ILE A 190 -9.96 6.92 9.44
C ILE A 190 -8.52 6.37 9.36
N PRO A 191 -8.25 5.15 8.83
CA PRO A 191 -6.89 4.69 8.58
C PRO A 191 -6.07 5.66 7.72
N PHE A 192 -6.69 6.26 6.67
CA PHE A 192 -6.00 7.23 5.82
C PHE A 192 -5.67 8.55 6.53
N GLN A 193 -6.52 9.01 7.45
CA GLN A 193 -6.21 10.18 8.28
C GLN A 193 -4.97 9.93 9.16
N ILE A 194 -4.92 8.77 9.84
CA ILE A 194 -3.76 8.40 10.65
C ILE A 194 -2.51 8.26 9.78
N TYR A 195 -2.62 7.59 8.64
CA TYR A 195 -1.55 7.45 7.65
C TYR A 195 -1.03 8.84 7.22
N GLY A 196 -1.91 9.76 6.85
CA GLY A 196 -1.56 11.11 6.42
C GLY A 196 -0.88 11.93 7.52
N ILE A 197 -1.41 11.91 8.75
CA ILE A 197 -0.80 12.63 9.90
C ILE A 197 0.61 12.10 10.16
N VAL A 198 0.80 10.79 10.20
CA VAL A 198 2.12 10.19 10.44
C VAL A 198 3.07 10.53 9.30
N LEU A 199 2.62 10.51 8.03
CA LEU A 199 3.46 10.93 6.91
C LEU A 199 3.88 12.40 6.98
N ILE A 200 2.99 13.29 7.41
CA ILE A 200 3.34 14.72 7.60
C ILE A 200 4.45 14.84 8.66
N ILE A 201 4.30 14.17 9.80
CA ILE A 201 5.30 14.18 10.87
C ILE A 201 6.65 13.63 10.36
N LEU A 202 6.62 12.49 9.67
CA LEU A 202 7.83 11.88 9.11
C LEU A 202 8.48 12.76 8.04
N THR A 203 7.68 13.46 7.23
CA THR A 203 8.19 14.41 6.22
C THR A 203 8.92 15.56 6.89
N ILE A 204 8.34 16.17 7.93
CA ILE A 204 8.98 17.25 8.69
C ILE A 204 10.32 16.78 9.27
N ILE A 205 10.34 15.60 9.90
CA ILE A 205 11.56 15.01 10.47
C ILE A 205 12.59 14.71 9.35
N SER A 206 12.16 14.24 8.19
CA SER A 206 13.04 13.87 7.08
C SER A 206 13.67 15.09 6.39
N VAL A 207 12.98 16.22 6.38
CA VAL A 207 13.49 17.48 5.80
C VAL A 207 14.51 18.16 6.71
N MET A 208 14.40 18.02 8.06
CA MET A 208 15.29 18.64 9.03
C MET A 208 16.80 18.40 8.74
N PRO A 209 17.27 17.16 8.44
CA PRO A 209 18.66 16.92 8.09
C PRO A 209 18.92 17.21 6.60
N TYR A 210 18.67 18.42 6.13
CA TYR A 210 18.85 18.85 4.73
C TYR A 210 18.16 17.93 3.71
N GLY A 211 17.04 17.28 4.09
CA GLY A 211 16.27 16.41 3.20
C GLY A 211 16.84 15.00 2.99
N VAL A 212 17.94 14.62 3.67
CA VAL A 212 18.52 13.26 3.54
C VAL A 212 17.51 12.18 3.93
N GLY A 213 16.63 12.44 4.91
CA GLY A 213 15.57 11.51 5.29
C GLY A 213 14.58 11.19 4.17
N LEU A 214 14.42 12.07 3.18
CA LEU A 214 13.54 11.85 2.04
C LEU A 214 13.99 10.66 1.16
N VAL A 215 15.30 10.37 1.13
CA VAL A 215 15.84 9.20 0.41
C VAL A 215 15.27 7.88 0.94
N VAL A 216 14.91 7.84 2.22
CA VAL A 216 14.26 6.69 2.86
C VAL A 216 12.74 6.82 2.82
N LEU A 217 12.22 8.02 3.06
CA LEU A 217 10.78 8.26 3.17
C LEU A 217 10.06 8.06 1.83
N ILE A 218 10.61 8.55 0.71
CA ILE A 218 9.96 8.44 -0.61
C ILE A 218 9.76 6.98 -1.03
N PRO A 219 10.79 6.09 -1.01
CA PRO A 219 10.58 4.67 -1.27
C PRO A 219 9.58 4.02 -0.30
N THR A 220 9.65 4.40 0.99
CA THR A 220 8.71 3.90 2.00
C THR A 220 7.26 4.27 1.67
N ILE A 221 7.01 5.48 1.17
CA ILE A 221 5.66 5.90 0.74
C ILE A 221 5.19 5.03 -0.43
N PHE A 222 6.00 4.83 -1.47
CA PHE A 222 5.62 3.96 -2.59
C PHE A 222 5.33 2.53 -2.12
N ALA A 223 6.20 1.97 -1.28
CA ALA A 223 5.99 0.64 -0.71
C ALA A 223 4.71 0.58 0.14
N SER A 224 4.41 1.60 0.95
CA SER A 224 3.21 1.65 1.79
C SER A 224 1.90 1.76 1.00
N ILE A 225 1.92 2.37 -0.20
CA ILE A 225 0.77 2.36 -1.12
C ILE A 225 0.47 0.92 -1.57
N TYR A 226 1.49 0.13 -1.90
CA TYR A 226 1.31 -1.28 -2.25
C TYR A 226 0.75 -2.10 -1.08
N VAL A 227 1.26 -1.88 0.15
CA VAL A 227 0.76 -2.53 1.37
C VAL A 227 -0.71 -2.21 1.61
N SER A 228 -1.09 -0.92 1.56
CA SER A 228 -2.46 -0.48 1.78
C SER A 228 -3.44 -1.04 0.72
N TYR A 229 -2.98 -1.13 -0.53
CA TYR A 229 -3.75 -1.78 -1.59
C TYR A 229 -4.03 -3.25 -1.27
N LYS A 230 -3.02 -4.03 -0.86
CA LYS A 230 -3.20 -5.44 -0.50
C LYS A 230 -4.17 -5.63 0.66
N ASP A 231 -4.06 -4.80 1.68
CA ASP A 231 -4.89 -4.85 2.87
C ASP A 231 -6.36 -4.54 2.54
N ILE A 232 -6.62 -3.49 1.75
CA ILE A 232 -7.98 -3.03 1.44
C ILE A 232 -8.67 -3.90 0.38
N PHE A 233 -7.95 -4.35 -0.65
CA PHE A 233 -8.56 -5.04 -1.80
C PHE A 233 -8.36 -6.54 -1.82
N LEU A 234 -7.26 -7.07 -1.25
CA LEU A 234 -6.96 -8.50 -1.27
C LEU A 234 -7.14 -9.17 0.09
N LYS A 235 -7.24 -8.38 1.18
CA LYS A 235 -7.28 -8.88 2.57
C LYS A 235 -6.09 -9.81 2.88
N GLU A 236 -4.96 -9.55 2.25
CA GLU A 236 -3.75 -10.35 2.39
C GLU A 236 -2.63 -9.53 3.04
N PRO A 237 -2.05 -10.01 4.16
CA PRO A 237 -0.82 -9.43 4.67
C PRO A 237 0.32 -9.67 3.67
N ILE A 238 1.30 -8.78 3.62
CA ILE A 238 2.50 -9.01 2.81
C ILE A 238 3.24 -10.21 3.40
N ARG A 239 3.27 -11.31 2.65
CA ARG A 239 4.04 -12.52 2.98
C ARG A 239 5.31 -12.51 2.14
N PHE A 240 6.43 -12.26 2.78
CA PHE A 240 7.70 -12.49 2.11
C PHE A 240 8.04 -13.97 2.15
N LYS A 241 8.35 -14.55 0.99
CA LYS A 241 8.91 -15.89 0.91
C LYS A 241 10.30 -15.87 1.58
N ASN A 242 10.34 -16.33 2.82
CA ASN A 242 11.56 -16.31 3.63
C ASN A 242 12.56 -17.31 3.06
N THR A 243 13.73 -16.83 2.66
CA THR A 243 14.86 -17.68 2.27
C THR A 243 15.76 -18.00 3.49
N ASN A 244 15.58 -17.33 4.61
CA ASN A 244 16.32 -17.62 5.86
C ASN A 244 15.56 -17.07 7.09
N ASN A 245 15.45 -17.89 8.11
CA ASN A 245 14.96 -17.68 9.47
C ASN A 245 15.08 -16.24 9.99
N GLN A 246 14.06 -15.40 9.78
CA GLN A 246 13.89 -14.17 10.55
C GLN A 246 12.52 -14.16 11.23
N PRO A 247 12.43 -13.67 12.47
CA PRO A 247 11.20 -13.72 13.25
C PRO A 247 10.08 -12.93 12.59
N ASP A 248 8.95 -13.59 12.50
CA ASP A 248 7.69 -13.10 11.91
C ASP A 248 7.10 -12.00 12.81
N PHE A 249 7.51 -10.75 12.62
CA PHE A 249 6.94 -9.59 13.33
C PHE A 249 5.44 -9.37 13.02
N GLN A 250 4.91 -10.05 12.01
CA GLN A 250 3.50 -9.92 11.61
C GLN A 250 2.55 -10.88 12.33
N LYS A 251 3.03 -11.98 12.95
CA LYS A 251 2.17 -12.91 13.70
C LYS A 251 1.62 -12.34 15.01
N ALA A 252 2.28 -11.33 15.58
CA ALA A 252 1.90 -10.80 16.88
C ALA A 252 0.69 -9.85 16.87
N ASN A 253 0.21 -9.37 15.71
CA ASN A 253 -0.76 -8.28 15.68
C ASN A 253 -2.10 -8.60 14.98
N TRP A 254 -2.28 -9.80 14.41
CA TRP A 254 -3.51 -10.16 13.68
C TRP A 254 -4.50 -11.00 14.49
N SER A 255 -4.11 -11.52 15.68
CA SER A 255 -4.92 -12.44 16.47
C SER A 255 -5.80 -11.79 17.56
N ASN A 256 -5.82 -10.46 17.70
CA ASN A 256 -6.54 -9.78 18.79
C ASN A 256 -7.65 -8.82 18.32
N SER A 257 -8.50 -9.20 17.41
CA SER A 257 -9.65 -8.33 17.08
C SER A 257 -10.98 -9.02 16.79
N ASP A 258 -11.15 -10.29 17.13
CA ASP A 258 -12.51 -10.87 17.12
C ASP A 258 -12.58 -11.93 18.21
N ASP A 259 -12.90 -11.54 19.45
CA ASP A 259 -13.59 -12.34 20.48
C ASP A 259 -13.64 -11.56 21.81
N GLU A 260 -14.55 -10.59 21.91
CA GLU A 260 -15.10 -10.15 23.19
C GLU A 260 -16.61 -10.27 23.15
N SER A 261 -17.11 -11.44 23.46
CA SER A 261 -18.37 -11.59 24.19
C SER A 261 -18.50 -13.01 24.74
N SER A 262 -18.51 -13.08 26.04
CA SER A 262 -19.21 -14.06 26.89
C SER A 262 -18.37 -14.83 27.90
N SER A 263 -18.63 -14.43 29.13
CA SER A 263 -18.75 -15.18 30.40
C SER A 263 -17.52 -15.69 31.13
N ASN A 264 -17.31 -15.01 32.25
CA ASN A 264 -17.10 -15.52 33.65
C ASN A 264 -16.74 -17.00 33.83
N ASP A 265 -15.65 -17.30 34.50
CA ASP A 265 -15.55 -17.64 35.92
C ASP A 265 -14.18 -18.23 36.32
N ASN A 266 -13.66 -17.65 37.41
CA ASN A 266 -12.85 -18.23 38.52
C ASN A 266 -11.83 -19.39 38.29
N HIS A 267 -10.56 -19.21 38.54
CA HIS A 267 -9.81 -19.60 39.77
C HIS A 267 -8.29 -19.43 39.68
N LYS A 268 -7.77 -18.55 40.53
CA LYS A 268 -6.72 -18.74 41.59
C LYS A 268 -5.37 -19.41 41.29
N LYS A 269 -4.33 -18.58 41.44
CA LYS A 269 -3.00 -18.84 42.08
C LYS A 269 -2.07 -19.94 41.48
N THR A 270 -0.84 -19.63 41.15
CA THR A 270 0.32 -19.55 42.05
C THR A 270 1.59 -19.21 41.22
N GLU A 271 2.46 -18.38 41.82
CA GLU A 271 3.81 -18.04 41.39
C GLU A 271 4.71 -19.27 41.26
N THR A 272 5.66 -19.27 40.33
CA THR A 272 7.08 -19.49 40.67
C THR A 272 7.98 -19.20 39.44
N ALA A 273 9.02 -18.42 39.68
CA ALA A 273 10.14 -18.19 38.77
C ALA A 273 11.01 -19.44 38.60
N ALA A 274 11.59 -19.65 37.42
CA ALA A 274 13.01 -19.91 37.21
C ALA A 274 13.34 -20.48 35.83
N SER A 275 14.43 -19.97 35.28
CA SER A 275 15.43 -20.65 34.46
C SER A 275 15.14 -20.87 32.97
N ALA A 276 15.89 -20.11 32.17
CA ALA A 276 16.21 -20.36 30.77
C ALA A 276 16.87 -21.75 30.60
N GLU A 277 16.32 -22.55 29.71
CA GLU A 277 17.05 -23.66 29.12
C GLU A 277 16.75 -23.74 27.62
N THR A 278 17.79 -23.50 26.84
CA THR A 278 17.88 -23.62 25.41
C THR A 278 17.70 -25.09 25.02
N THR A 279 16.52 -25.48 24.56
CA THR A 279 16.31 -26.80 23.95
C THR A 279 16.49 -26.70 22.45
N LEU A 280 17.58 -27.26 21.94
CA LEU A 280 17.81 -27.60 20.54
C LEU A 280 16.64 -28.48 20.07
N LYS A 281 15.82 -27.98 19.12
CA LYS A 281 14.82 -28.79 18.46
C LYS A 281 15.53 -29.79 17.56
N GLU A 282 15.27 -31.07 17.81
CA GLU A 282 15.56 -32.18 16.90
C GLU A 282 14.92 -31.93 15.53
N PRO A 283 15.52 -32.45 14.44
CA PRO A 283 14.95 -32.30 13.08
C PRO A 283 13.57 -32.98 13.04
N ASP A 284 12.56 -32.25 12.56
CA ASP A 284 11.20 -32.74 12.38
C ASP A 284 11.20 -34.01 11.53
N GLU A 285 10.74 -35.12 12.11
CA GLU A 285 10.55 -36.39 11.40
C GLU A 285 9.48 -36.23 10.32
N LEU A 286 9.87 -36.42 9.05
CA LEU A 286 8.97 -36.35 7.91
C LEU A 286 8.24 -37.69 7.76
N VAL A 287 6.91 -37.66 7.73
CA VAL A 287 6.04 -38.84 7.51
C VAL A 287 5.37 -38.75 6.13
N GLU A 288 5.07 -39.90 5.53
CA GLU A 288 4.51 -40.01 4.18
C GLU A 288 3.00 -40.24 4.24
N CYS A 289 2.23 -39.48 3.44
CA CYS A 289 0.76 -39.65 3.35
C CYS A 289 0.41 -40.96 2.65
N ALA A 290 -0.39 -41.80 3.30
CA ALA A 290 -0.80 -43.14 2.77
C ALA A 290 -1.58 -43.08 1.45
N GLN A 291 -2.19 -41.94 1.08
CA GLN A 291 -2.99 -41.79 -0.13
C GLN A 291 -2.24 -41.16 -1.30
N CYS A 292 -1.37 -40.17 -1.07
CA CYS A 292 -0.73 -39.38 -2.15
C CYS A 292 0.81 -39.37 -2.07
N HIS A 293 1.42 -40.10 -1.12
CA HIS A 293 2.87 -40.19 -0.90
C HIS A 293 3.61 -38.88 -0.66
N LEU A 294 2.86 -37.80 -0.34
CA LEU A 294 3.46 -36.50 0.01
C LEU A 294 4.14 -36.58 1.38
N ARG A 295 5.40 -36.13 1.48
CA ARG A 295 6.12 -36.05 2.75
C ARG A 295 5.73 -34.78 3.47
N ILE A 296 5.26 -34.92 4.71
CA ILE A 296 4.81 -33.84 5.58
C ILE A 296 5.45 -33.98 6.96
N PRO A 297 5.68 -32.86 7.67
CA PRO A 297 6.15 -32.91 9.07
C PRO A 297 5.14 -33.66 9.94
N ARG A 298 5.62 -34.53 10.82
CA ARG A 298 4.79 -35.37 11.68
C ARG A 298 3.77 -34.59 12.51
N HIS A 299 4.09 -33.36 12.90
CA HIS A 299 3.20 -32.49 13.67
C HIS A 299 2.03 -31.92 12.85
N GLU A 300 2.11 -31.93 11.50
CA GLU A 300 1.04 -31.51 10.59
C GLU A 300 0.23 -32.69 10.04
N ALA A 301 0.70 -33.93 10.26
CA ALA A 301 0.06 -35.12 9.75
C ALA A 301 -1.17 -35.51 10.58
N ILE A 302 -2.27 -35.86 9.90
CA ILE A 302 -3.44 -36.46 10.54
C ILE A 302 -3.16 -37.96 10.70
N THR A 303 -3.11 -38.45 11.93
CA THR A 303 -2.85 -39.87 12.24
C THR A 303 -4.15 -40.59 12.42
N ASP A 304 -4.28 -41.71 11.72
CA ASP A 304 -5.40 -42.68 11.93
C ASP A 304 -4.84 -44.10 11.93
N LYS A 305 -4.98 -44.77 13.07
CA LYS A 305 -4.38 -46.10 13.35
C LYS A 305 -2.87 -46.08 13.12
N GLU A 306 -2.37 -46.69 12.05
CA GLU A 306 -0.94 -46.79 11.72
C GLU A 306 -0.54 -45.92 10.51
N HIS A 307 -1.48 -45.13 9.96
CA HIS A 307 -1.25 -44.34 8.74
C HIS A 307 -1.30 -42.85 8.98
N PHE A 308 -0.49 -42.09 8.21
CA PHE A 308 -0.43 -40.63 8.21
C PHE A 308 -1.08 -40.08 6.95
N TYR A 309 -1.80 -38.94 7.08
CA TYR A 309 -2.50 -38.28 5.97
C TYR A 309 -2.26 -36.78 5.98
N CYS A 310 -2.13 -36.19 4.79
CA CYS A 310 -1.93 -34.75 4.66
C CYS A 310 -3.24 -33.93 4.80
N SER A 311 -4.41 -34.61 4.74
CA SER A 311 -5.72 -33.96 4.90
C SER A 311 -6.80 -35.00 5.25
N ASN A 312 -7.92 -34.54 5.85
CA ASN A 312 -9.09 -35.39 6.13
C ASN A 312 -9.66 -36.03 4.88
N LYS A 313 -9.61 -35.33 3.73
CA LYS A 313 -10.10 -35.85 2.45
C LYS A 313 -9.31 -37.09 1.99
N HIS A 314 -7.98 -37.09 2.17
CA HIS A 314 -7.16 -38.26 1.80
C HIS A 314 -7.35 -39.41 2.76
N ARG A 315 -7.63 -39.15 4.05
CA ARG A 315 -8.02 -40.21 5.00
C ARG A 315 -9.31 -40.90 4.57
N GLU A 316 -10.36 -40.12 4.25
CA GLU A 316 -11.66 -40.65 3.81
C GLU A 316 -11.56 -41.44 2.49
N GLN A 317 -10.78 -40.94 1.54
CA GLN A 317 -10.54 -41.62 0.26
C GLN A 317 -9.80 -42.95 0.45
N HIS A 318 -8.80 -43.01 1.31
CA HIS A 318 -8.07 -44.25 1.60
C HIS A 318 -8.97 -45.27 2.30
N GLN A 319 -9.79 -44.84 3.26
CA GLN A 319 -10.76 -45.73 3.94
C GLN A 319 -11.83 -46.27 2.99
N ALA A 320 -12.35 -45.43 2.06
CA ALA A 320 -13.32 -45.86 1.06
C ALA A 320 -12.74 -46.89 0.09
N THR A 321 -11.45 -46.78 -0.26
CA THR A 321 -10.76 -47.74 -1.13
C THR A 321 -10.54 -49.09 -0.43
N GLN A 322 -10.27 -49.10 0.87
CA GLN A 322 -10.13 -50.37 1.64
C GLN A 322 -11.44 -51.10 1.84
N GLN A 323 -12.57 -50.39 1.98
CA GLN A 323 -13.92 -51.02 2.09
C GLN A 323 -14.45 -51.59 0.78
N SER A 324 -13.89 -51.23 -0.37
CA SER A 324 -14.28 -51.76 -1.68
C SER A 324 -13.48 -53.00 -2.10
N THR A 325 -12.50 -53.42 -1.29
CA THR A 325 -11.60 -54.57 -1.55
C THR A 325 -11.83 -55.74 -0.61
N GLU A 326 -12.74 -55.63 0.37
CA GLU A 326 -13.31 -56.72 1.16
C GLU A 326 -14.71 -57.11 0.60
#